data_b217f64a057dc8f5b8d3cbfc2958a554
#
_entry.id   b217f64a057dc8f5b8d3cbfc2958a554
#
_cell.length_a   1.000
_cell.length_b   1.000
_cell.length_c   1.000
_cell.angle_alpha   90.00
_cell.angle_beta   90.00
_cell.angle_gamma   90.00
#
_symmetry.space_group_name_H-M   'P 1'
#
loop_
_entity.id
_entity.type
_entity.pdbx_description
1 polymer ?
#
loop_
_entity_poly.entity_id
_entity_poly.type
_entity_poly.pdbx_seq_one_letter_code
_entity_poly.pdbx_strand_id
1 'polypeptide(L)'
;MQNAETITRDISRRIADYRRGEQALTKETVTEKELAVAKLNLLHAQVEPHFLYNTLGSAKYLISSDPVRAEAMLDNLILYLRHSLPRTEDAPSTLGEELERTRAYLDILKIRMGERLQVTIEVPQALQGIPFPTMMLQTLVENSINHGLEPKSGGGTIWISARTDQTSANLVTVTVADDGNGFGSGTSGTGIGLKNVRERLKLAYGGAATFSIVTNFPNGVAASISVPAAGSQSAS
;
A
#
# COMPACT_ATOMS: atom_id res chain seq x y z
N MET A 1 13.31 -36.81 -61.09
CA MET A 1 13.09 -35.37 -60.74
C MET A 1 12.03 -35.18 -59.64
N GLN A 2 10.94 -35.92 -59.57
CA GLN A 2 9.87 -35.79 -58.56
C GLN A 2 10.32 -36.01 -57.09
N ASN A 3 11.34 -36.85 -56.83
CA ASN A 3 11.81 -37.13 -55.47
C ASN A 3 12.62 -35.96 -54.83
N ALA A 4 13.38 -35.20 -55.62
CA ALA A 4 14.17 -34.08 -55.10
C ALA A 4 13.30 -32.90 -54.67
N GLU A 5 12.22 -32.61 -55.40
CA GLU A 5 11.28 -31.51 -55.04
C GLU A 5 10.51 -31.85 -53.75
N THR A 6 10.12 -33.11 -53.58
CA THR A 6 9.43 -33.57 -52.36
C THR A 6 10.34 -33.47 -51.13
N ILE A 7 11.60 -33.86 -51.24
CA ILE A 7 12.59 -33.77 -50.15
C ILE A 7 12.87 -32.30 -49.79
N THR A 8 13.05 -31.44 -50.81
CA THR A 8 13.27 -30.00 -50.58
C THR A 8 12.08 -29.34 -49.87
N ARG A 9 10.86 -29.70 -50.26
CA ARG A 9 9.63 -29.19 -49.60
C ARG A 9 9.52 -29.64 -48.15
N ASP A 10 9.86 -30.91 -47.90
CA ASP A 10 9.82 -31.47 -46.53
C ASP A 10 10.87 -30.83 -45.61
N ILE A 11 12.07 -30.63 -46.10
CA ILE A 11 13.14 -29.92 -45.38
C ILE A 11 12.74 -28.47 -45.11
N SER A 12 12.19 -27.75 -46.10
CA SER A 12 11.74 -26.37 -45.93
C SER A 12 10.64 -26.26 -44.89
N ARG A 13 9.70 -27.21 -44.88
CA ARG A 13 8.62 -27.29 -43.86
C ARG A 13 9.17 -27.50 -42.48
N ARG A 14 10.10 -28.44 -42.30
CA ARG A 14 10.75 -28.70 -40.99
C ARG A 14 11.55 -27.54 -40.47
N ILE A 15 12.27 -26.81 -41.35
CA ILE A 15 12.98 -25.57 -40.98
C ILE A 15 12.00 -24.48 -40.56
N ALA A 16 10.87 -24.32 -41.27
CA ALA A 16 9.85 -23.37 -40.94
C ALA A 16 9.16 -23.67 -39.58
N ASP A 17 8.92 -24.96 -39.32
CA ASP A 17 8.33 -25.42 -38.04
C ASP A 17 9.31 -25.23 -36.88
N TYR A 18 10.59 -25.53 -37.08
CA TYR A 18 11.65 -25.30 -36.09
C TYR A 18 11.79 -23.83 -35.75
N ARG A 19 11.83 -22.92 -36.76
CA ARG A 19 11.89 -21.48 -36.58
C ARG A 19 10.66 -20.93 -35.86
N ARG A 20 9.46 -21.45 -36.15
CA ARG A 20 8.24 -21.08 -35.44
C ARG A 20 8.29 -21.49 -33.97
N GLY A 21 8.79 -22.68 -33.67
CA GLY A 21 9.00 -23.16 -32.30
C GLY A 21 10.00 -22.29 -31.54
N GLU A 22 11.14 -21.95 -32.14
CA GLU A 22 12.14 -21.05 -31.53
C GLU A 22 11.58 -19.64 -31.28
N GLN A 23 10.83 -19.09 -32.24
CA GLN A 23 10.20 -17.77 -32.08
C GLN A 23 9.11 -17.77 -31.01
N ALA A 24 8.34 -18.86 -30.89
CA ALA A 24 7.34 -19.02 -29.84
C ALA A 24 8.00 -19.09 -28.47
N LEU A 25 9.06 -19.92 -28.31
CA LEU A 25 9.82 -20.03 -27.06
C LEU A 25 10.48 -18.71 -26.65
N THR A 26 11.06 -17.98 -27.61
CA THR A 26 11.68 -16.68 -27.36
C THR A 26 10.63 -15.64 -26.95
N LYS A 27 9.46 -15.68 -27.57
CA LYS A 27 8.34 -14.76 -27.25
C LYS A 27 7.79 -15.03 -25.85
N GLU A 28 7.64 -16.31 -25.48
CA GLU A 28 7.19 -16.72 -24.15
C GLU A 28 8.18 -16.26 -23.06
N THR A 29 9.48 -16.47 -23.28
CA THR A 29 10.54 -16.04 -22.35
C THR A 29 10.61 -14.51 -22.21
N VAL A 30 10.39 -13.76 -23.30
CA VAL A 30 10.34 -12.28 -23.27
C VAL A 30 9.12 -11.83 -22.46
N THR A 31 7.95 -12.44 -22.71
CA THR A 31 6.70 -12.09 -22.00
C THR A 31 6.80 -12.39 -20.51
N GLU A 32 7.40 -13.53 -20.13
CA GLU A 32 7.65 -13.87 -18.71
C GLU A 32 8.60 -12.87 -18.04
N LYS A 33 9.64 -12.44 -18.75
CA LYS A 33 10.60 -11.46 -18.26
C LYS A 33 9.95 -10.06 -18.10
N GLU A 34 9.15 -9.64 -19.07
CA GLU A 34 8.37 -8.40 -18.99
C GLU A 34 7.36 -8.43 -17.84
N LEU A 35 6.68 -9.56 -17.64
CA LEU A 35 5.75 -9.76 -16.53
C LEU A 35 6.49 -9.74 -15.20
N ALA A 36 7.66 -10.36 -15.09
CA ALA A 36 8.49 -10.32 -13.89
C ALA A 36 8.97 -8.91 -13.57
N VAL A 37 9.40 -8.14 -14.58
CA VAL A 37 9.80 -6.74 -14.43
C VAL A 37 8.60 -5.86 -14.04
N ALA A 38 7.43 -6.08 -14.66
CA ALA A 38 6.21 -5.37 -14.30
C ALA A 38 5.78 -5.66 -12.86
N LYS A 39 5.86 -6.93 -12.41
CA LYS A 39 5.62 -7.33 -11.02
C LYS A 39 6.63 -6.69 -10.06
N LEU A 40 7.91 -6.65 -10.41
CA LEU A 40 8.94 -5.97 -9.63
C LEU A 40 8.69 -4.46 -9.53
N ASN A 41 8.29 -3.82 -10.63
CA ASN A 41 7.95 -2.40 -10.63
C ASN A 41 6.68 -2.10 -9.81
N LEU A 42 5.68 -2.99 -9.82
CA LEU A 42 4.52 -2.91 -8.95
C LEU A 42 4.89 -3.07 -7.47
N LEU A 43 5.81 -3.98 -7.16
CA LEU A 43 6.34 -4.15 -5.81
C LEU A 43 7.13 -2.91 -5.34
N HIS A 44 7.96 -2.34 -6.20
CA HIS A 44 8.67 -1.09 -5.92
C HIS A 44 7.74 0.12 -5.76
N ALA A 45 6.59 0.14 -6.47
CA ALA A 45 5.61 1.22 -6.35
C ALA A 45 4.74 1.13 -5.07
N GLN A 46 4.69 -0.04 -4.42
CA GLN A 46 3.90 -0.25 -3.19
C GLN A 46 4.66 0.08 -1.91
N VAL A 47 5.99 0.12 -1.96
CA VAL A 47 6.84 0.47 -0.81
C VAL A 47 7.65 1.70 -1.17
N GLU A 48 7.55 2.75 -0.38
CA GLU A 48 8.32 3.98 -0.60
C GLU A 48 9.82 3.67 -0.48
N PRO A 49 10.64 3.84 -1.55
CA PRO A 49 12.07 3.52 -1.49
C PRO A 49 12.81 4.32 -0.42
N HIS A 50 12.43 5.58 -0.24
CA HIS A 50 13.02 6.46 0.76
C HIS A 50 12.78 5.96 2.19
N PHE A 51 11.58 5.45 2.49
CA PHE A 51 11.28 4.81 3.77
C PHE A 51 12.19 3.60 4.02
N LEU A 52 12.39 2.74 3.02
CA LEU A 52 13.28 1.58 3.13
C LEU A 52 14.72 1.99 3.43
N TYR A 53 15.28 2.92 2.66
CA TYR A 53 16.65 3.38 2.86
C TYR A 53 16.86 4.00 4.25
N ASN A 54 15.91 4.82 4.70
CA ASN A 54 15.95 5.44 6.01
C ASN A 54 15.83 4.40 7.14
N THR A 55 14.98 3.41 6.98
CA THR A 55 14.80 2.33 7.98
C THR A 55 16.06 1.47 8.08
N LEU A 56 16.63 1.03 6.95
CA LEU A 56 17.85 0.25 6.93
C LEU A 56 19.05 1.05 7.46
N GLY A 57 19.14 2.35 7.13
CA GLY A 57 20.16 3.26 7.67
C GLY A 57 20.06 3.39 9.19
N SER A 58 18.84 3.54 9.71
CA SER A 58 18.59 3.62 11.15
C SER A 58 18.90 2.30 11.85
N ALA A 59 18.47 1.16 11.28
CA ALA A 59 18.80 -0.16 11.82
C ALA A 59 20.31 -0.38 11.88
N LYS A 60 21.04 -0.03 10.81
CA LYS A 60 22.51 -0.12 10.76
C LYS A 60 23.18 0.70 11.88
N TYR A 61 22.69 1.91 12.14
CA TYR A 61 23.21 2.73 13.24
C TYR A 61 22.91 2.07 14.60
N LEU A 62 21.69 1.55 14.79
CA LEU A 62 21.28 0.91 16.05
C LEU A 62 22.02 -0.40 16.34
N ILE A 63 22.52 -1.13 15.35
CA ILE A 63 23.27 -2.39 15.57
C ILE A 63 24.40 -2.18 16.59
N SER A 64 25.08 -1.06 16.55
CA SER A 64 26.22 -0.77 17.45
C SER A 64 25.80 -0.08 18.74
N SER A 65 24.67 0.66 18.77
CA SER A 65 24.26 1.49 19.91
C SER A 65 23.14 0.86 20.74
N ASP A 66 22.21 0.15 20.10
CA ASP A 66 21.06 -0.51 20.73
C ASP A 66 20.62 -1.71 19.88
N PRO A 67 21.31 -2.86 19.99
CA PRO A 67 21.04 -4.04 19.17
C PRO A 67 19.60 -4.55 19.28
N VAL A 68 18.97 -4.42 20.45
CA VAL A 68 17.58 -4.88 20.70
C VAL A 68 16.59 -4.06 19.85
N ARG A 69 16.78 -2.73 19.82
CA ARG A 69 15.95 -1.87 18.96
C ARG A 69 16.26 -2.07 17.47
N ALA A 70 17.49 -2.41 17.12
CA ALA A 70 17.85 -2.74 15.74
C ALA A 70 17.12 -4.00 15.28
N GLU A 71 17.11 -5.06 16.09
CA GLU A 71 16.39 -6.31 15.83
C GLU A 71 14.89 -6.06 15.68
N ALA A 72 14.27 -5.37 16.63
CA ALA A 72 12.85 -5.01 16.57
C ALA A 72 12.51 -4.19 15.32
N MET A 73 13.37 -3.29 14.89
CA MET A 73 13.17 -2.51 13.66
C MET A 73 13.21 -3.39 12.41
N LEU A 74 14.14 -4.35 12.34
CA LEU A 74 14.25 -5.29 11.22
C LEU A 74 13.07 -6.27 11.17
N ASP A 75 12.63 -6.77 12.32
CA ASP A 75 11.46 -7.66 12.42
C ASP A 75 10.19 -6.94 11.93
N ASN A 76 9.97 -5.70 12.37
CA ASN A 76 8.86 -4.88 11.90
C ASN A 76 8.96 -4.57 10.41
N LEU A 77 10.17 -4.36 9.88
CA LEU A 77 10.38 -4.16 8.45
C LEU A 77 10.03 -5.42 7.65
N ILE A 78 10.44 -6.60 8.12
CA ILE A 78 10.09 -7.87 7.49
C ILE A 78 8.57 -8.08 7.50
N LEU A 79 7.91 -7.79 8.62
CA LEU A 79 6.45 -7.88 8.74
C LEU A 79 5.75 -6.91 7.79
N TYR A 80 6.20 -5.66 7.76
CA TYR A 80 5.69 -4.63 6.84
C TYR A 80 5.82 -5.05 5.38
N LEU A 81 7.00 -5.52 4.96
CA LEU A 81 7.23 -6.00 3.59
C LEU A 81 6.36 -7.20 3.25
N ARG A 82 6.20 -8.16 4.16
CA ARG A 82 5.34 -9.35 3.97
C ARG A 82 3.88 -8.94 3.73
N HIS A 83 3.37 -7.95 4.45
CA HIS A 83 2.01 -7.45 4.29
C HIS A 83 1.85 -6.53 3.07
N SER A 84 2.94 -6.01 2.51
CA SER A 84 2.95 -5.15 1.32
C SER A 84 3.03 -5.94 0.02
N LEU A 85 3.34 -7.25 0.09
CA LEU A 85 3.36 -8.10 -1.10
C LEU A 85 1.93 -8.36 -1.60
N PRO A 86 1.68 -8.26 -2.93
CA PRO A 86 0.39 -8.60 -3.50
C PRO A 86 0.03 -10.04 -3.15
N ARG A 87 -1.13 -10.26 -2.58
CA ARG A 87 -1.70 -11.61 -2.45
C ARG A 87 -2.13 -12.06 -3.85
N THR A 88 -1.88 -13.32 -4.19
CA THR A 88 -2.29 -13.94 -5.46
C THR A 88 -3.80 -14.19 -5.55
N GLU A 89 -4.54 -13.89 -4.51
CA GLU A 89 -6.00 -14.03 -4.47
C GLU A 89 -6.65 -12.64 -4.54
N ASP A 90 -7.63 -12.50 -5.44
CA ASP A 90 -8.43 -11.28 -5.66
C ASP A 90 -9.39 -10.95 -4.49
N ALA A 91 -9.13 -11.47 -3.29
CA ALA A 91 -9.96 -11.20 -2.12
C ALA A 91 -9.77 -9.75 -1.65
N PRO A 92 -10.84 -9.00 -1.40
CA PRO A 92 -10.75 -7.68 -0.81
C PRO A 92 -10.09 -7.78 0.57
N SER A 93 -9.19 -6.83 0.87
CA SER A 93 -8.57 -6.71 2.20
C SER A 93 -9.62 -6.37 3.25
N THR A 94 -9.34 -6.67 4.51
CA THR A 94 -10.16 -6.26 5.64
C THR A 94 -9.54 -5.06 6.36
N LEU A 95 -10.35 -4.34 7.15
CA LEU A 95 -9.84 -3.25 7.99
C LEU A 95 -8.80 -3.77 9.00
N GLY A 96 -8.94 -5.00 9.49
CA GLY A 96 -7.96 -5.66 10.37
C GLY A 96 -6.61 -5.85 9.69
N GLU A 97 -6.59 -6.35 8.46
CA GLU A 97 -5.35 -6.53 7.68
C GLU A 97 -4.66 -5.19 7.36
N GLU A 98 -5.45 -4.15 7.07
CA GLU A 98 -4.93 -2.79 6.88
C GLU A 98 -4.33 -2.23 8.19
N LEU A 99 -4.95 -2.51 9.34
CA LEU A 99 -4.43 -2.13 10.66
C LEU A 99 -3.12 -2.84 11.00
N GLU A 100 -3.01 -4.15 10.74
CA GLU A 100 -1.77 -4.90 10.99
C GLU A 100 -0.60 -4.33 10.19
N ARG A 101 -0.83 -4.06 8.89
CA ARG A 101 0.18 -3.41 8.02
C ARG A 101 0.57 -2.03 8.55
N THR A 102 -0.43 -1.22 8.89
CA THR A 102 -0.24 0.13 9.41
C THR A 102 0.49 0.13 10.75
N ARG A 103 0.22 -0.82 11.63
CA ARG A 103 0.94 -0.98 12.90
C ARG A 103 2.42 -1.27 12.67
N ALA A 104 2.75 -2.23 11.80
CA ALA A 104 4.15 -2.55 11.47
C ALA A 104 4.90 -1.32 10.95
N TYR A 105 4.28 -0.52 10.10
CA TYR A 105 4.83 0.76 9.61
C TYR A 105 5.05 1.76 10.75
N LEU A 106 4.05 1.97 11.61
CA LEU A 106 4.12 2.91 12.74
C LEU A 106 5.13 2.47 13.80
N ASP A 107 5.30 1.18 14.05
CA ASP A 107 6.28 0.66 15.02
C ASP A 107 7.71 0.91 14.54
N ILE A 108 7.99 0.80 13.22
CA ILE A 108 9.27 1.24 12.65
C ILE A 108 9.48 2.74 12.91
N LEU A 109 8.46 3.55 12.66
CA LEU A 109 8.55 5.01 12.85
C LEU A 109 8.70 5.39 14.32
N LYS A 110 8.07 4.69 15.24
CA LYS A 110 8.28 4.88 16.69
C LYS A 110 9.73 4.63 17.09
N ILE A 111 10.38 3.58 16.57
CA ILE A 111 11.79 3.33 16.82
C ILE A 111 12.65 4.47 16.27
N ARG A 112 12.31 5.03 15.08
CA ARG A 112 13.06 6.11 14.43
C ARG A 112 12.85 7.47 15.09
N MET A 113 11.60 7.83 15.39
CA MET A 113 11.22 9.15 15.91
C MET A 113 11.26 9.23 17.44
N GLY A 114 11.24 8.06 18.12
CA GLY A 114 11.21 8.00 19.59
C GLY A 114 9.96 8.68 20.18
N GLU A 115 10.15 9.44 21.24
CA GLU A 115 9.07 10.17 21.94
C GLU A 115 8.37 11.22 21.07
N ARG A 116 8.94 11.57 19.93
CA ARG A 116 8.32 12.51 18.99
C ARG A 116 7.09 11.96 18.29
N LEU A 117 6.88 10.65 18.29
CA LEU A 117 5.70 10.03 17.66
C LEU A 117 4.84 9.32 18.71
N GLN A 118 3.66 9.89 18.97
CA GLN A 118 2.63 9.23 19.76
C GLN A 118 1.57 8.63 18.83
N VAL A 119 1.11 7.42 19.15
CA VAL A 119 0.14 6.68 18.32
C VAL A 119 -0.99 6.18 19.18
N THR A 120 -2.22 6.50 18.81
CA THR A 120 -3.45 6.00 19.45
C THR A 120 -4.31 5.30 18.39
N ILE A 121 -4.72 4.05 18.67
CA ILE A 121 -5.56 3.27 17.76
C ILE A 121 -6.81 2.81 18.52
N GLU A 122 -7.96 3.31 18.09
CA GLU A 122 -9.28 3.05 18.66
C GLU A 122 -10.19 2.42 17.60
N VAL A 123 -9.92 1.17 17.25
CA VAL A 123 -10.70 0.41 16.27
C VAL A 123 -11.33 -0.80 16.95
N PRO A 124 -12.65 -0.83 17.14
CA PRO A 124 -13.35 -1.96 17.73
C PRO A 124 -13.08 -3.25 16.95
N GLN A 125 -12.87 -4.37 17.67
CA GLN A 125 -12.61 -5.66 17.06
C GLN A 125 -13.74 -6.10 16.11
N ALA A 126 -14.98 -5.76 16.45
CA ALA A 126 -16.15 -6.05 15.61
C ALA A 126 -16.10 -5.41 14.22
N LEU A 127 -15.33 -4.32 14.04
CA LEU A 127 -15.18 -3.63 12.76
C LEU A 127 -13.96 -4.11 11.96
N GLN A 128 -13.07 -4.90 12.55
CA GLN A 128 -11.84 -5.33 11.86
C GLN A 128 -12.11 -6.30 10.71
N GLY A 129 -13.22 -7.05 10.74
CA GLY A 129 -13.61 -7.98 9.68
C GLY A 129 -14.28 -7.34 8.46
N ILE A 130 -14.56 -6.05 8.46
CA ILE A 130 -15.23 -5.41 7.31
C ILE A 130 -14.31 -5.35 6.09
N PRO A 131 -14.84 -5.48 4.87
CA PRO A 131 -14.09 -5.24 3.64
C PRO A 131 -13.56 -3.80 3.62
N PHE A 132 -12.27 -3.65 3.42
CA PHE A 132 -11.63 -2.34 3.33
C PHE A 132 -10.60 -2.33 2.20
N PRO A 133 -10.52 -1.26 1.38
CA PRO A 133 -9.63 -1.26 0.22
C PRO A 133 -8.17 -1.30 0.64
N THR A 134 -7.40 -2.15 -0.04
CA THR A 134 -5.98 -2.35 0.23
C THR A 134 -5.18 -1.05 0.15
N MET A 135 -4.24 -0.84 1.08
CA MET A 135 -3.32 0.30 1.14
C MET A 135 -3.97 1.66 1.39
N MET A 136 -5.29 1.73 1.65
CA MET A 136 -5.93 3.03 1.86
C MET A 136 -5.66 3.60 3.25
N LEU A 137 -5.77 2.78 4.28
CA LEU A 137 -5.45 3.21 5.65
C LEU A 137 -3.99 3.64 5.74
N GLN A 138 -3.09 2.84 5.17
CA GLN A 138 -1.66 3.16 5.13
C GLN A 138 -1.41 4.49 4.41
N THR A 139 -2.04 4.75 3.26
CA THR A 139 -1.88 6.02 2.53
C THR A 139 -2.28 7.22 3.37
N LEU A 140 -3.36 7.12 4.16
CA LEU A 140 -3.75 8.22 5.07
C LEU A 140 -2.72 8.43 6.18
N VAL A 141 -2.21 7.35 6.76
CA VAL A 141 -1.19 7.41 7.81
C VAL A 141 0.13 7.97 7.27
N GLU A 142 0.59 7.53 6.09
CA GLU A 142 1.77 8.07 5.42
C GLU A 142 1.64 9.59 5.18
N ASN A 143 0.48 10.06 4.73
CA ASN A 143 0.24 11.49 4.55
C ASN A 143 0.34 12.26 5.87
N SER A 144 -0.27 11.76 6.95
CA SER A 144 -0.19 12.40 8.29
C SER A 144 1.23 12.45 8.81
N ILE A 145 2.01 11.39 8.63
CA ILE A 145 3.42 11.34 9.03
C ILE A 145 4.26 12.30 8.20
N ASN A 146 4.27 12.12 6.87
CA ASN A 146 5.19 12.83 5.98
C ASN A 146 4.91 14.33 5.90
N HIS A 147 3.65 14.73 5.98
CA HIS A 147 3.23 16.14 5.83
C HIS A 147 2.89 16.81 7.16
N GLY A 148 2.40 16.04 8.14
CA GLY A 148 1.98 16.59 9.43
C GLY A 148 3.07 16.52 10.51
N LEU A 149 3.55 15.33 10.82
CA LEU A 149 4.30 15.07 12.05
C LEU A 149 5.82 15.08 11.87
N GLU A 150 6.34 14.50 10.79
CA GLU A 150 7.80 14.43 10.56
C GLU A 150 8.44 15.81 10.39
N PRO A 151 7.84 16.77 9.65
CA PRO A 151 8.35 18.14 9.53
C PRO A 151 8.24 18.96 10.81
N LYS A 152 7.37 18.58 11.75
CA LYS A 152 7.17 19.28 13.03
C LYS A 152 8.28 18.91 14.00
N SER A 153 9.10 19.88 14.43
CA SER A 153 10.29 19.64 15.26
C SER A 153 9.98 18.88 16.56
N GLY A 154 8.84 19.20 17.20
CA GLY A 154 8.33 18.51 18.39
C GLY A 154 7.68 17.14 18.10
N GLY A 155 7.45 16.80 16.83
CA GLY A 155 6.64 15.66 16.47
C GLY A 155 5.17 15.87 16.83
N GLY A 156 4.46 14.79 17.16
CA GLY A 156 3.06 14.89 17.58
C GLY A 156 2.38 13.53 17.65
N THR A 157 1.06 13.56 17.66
CA THR A 157 0.22 12.39 17.83
C THR A 157 -0.56 12.09 16.56
N ILE A 158 -0.66 10.81 16.23
CA ILE A 158 -1.57 10.29 15.22
C ILE A 158 -2.64 9.43 15.89
N TRP A 159 -3.90 9.66 15.53
CA TRP A 159 -5.05 8.89 15.99
C TRP A 159 -5.66 8.14 14.81
N ILE A 160 -5.90 6.86 15.00
CA ILE A 160 -6.61 6.00 14.05
C ILE A 160 -7.86 5.49 14.75
N SER A 161 -9.03 5.80 14.22
CA SER A 161 -10.30 5.35 14.80
C SER A 161 -11.25 4.81 13.74
N ALA A 162 -12.13 3.88 14.15
CA ALA A 162 -13.23 3.41 13.31
C ALA A 162 -14.53 3.43 14.10
N ARG A 163 -15.60 3.90 13.46
CA ARG A 163 -16.93 3.98 14.08
C ARG A 163 -18.00 3.63 13.05
N THR A 164 -19.06 3.00 13.51
CA THR A 164 -20.29 2.86 12.71
C THR A 164 -21.02 4.19 12.71
N ASP A 165 -21.50 4.62 11.56
CA ASP A 165 -22.31 5.82 11.45
C ASP A 165 -23.65 5.63 12.20
N GLN A 166 -23.97 6.54 13.10
CA GLN A 166 -25.20 6.49 13.89
C GLN A 166 -26.47 6.79 13.05
N THR A 167 -26.30 7.50 11.94
CA THR A 167 -27.40 7.87 11.04
C THR A 167 -27.62 6.84 9.93
N SER A 168 -26.59 6.05 9.63
CA SER A 168 -26.61 5.02 8.60
C SER A 168 -25.85 3.79 9.10
N ALA A 169 -26.55 2.87 9.77
CA ALA A 169 -25.99 1.67 10.39
C ALA A 169 -25.19 0.76 9.42
N ASN A 170 -25.26 1.05 8.11
CA ASN A 170 -24.53 0.32 7.08
C ASN A 170 -23.19 0.96 6.68
N LEU A 171 -22.80 2.08 7.25
CA LEU A 171 -21.53 2.74 6.97
C LEU A 171 -20.58 2.62 8.15
N VAL A 172 -19.32 2.32 7.85
CA VAL A 172 -18.21 2.39 8.79
C VAL A 172 -17.27 3.49 8.33
N THR A 173 -17.02 4.45 9.21
CA THR A 173 -16.08 5.54 8.99
C THR A 173 -14.77 5.26 9.71
N VAL A 174 -13.69 5.20 8.95
CA VAL A 174 -12.31 5.09 9.44
C VAL A 174 -11.66 6.45 9.30
N THR A 175 -11.13 6.96 10.41
CA THR A 175 -10.50 8.29 10.48
C THR A 175 -9.07 8.18 10.91
N VAL A 176 -8.17 8.83 10.19
CA VAL A 176 -6.78 9.12 10.58
C VAL A 176 -6.69 10.61 10.85
N ALA A 177 -6.34 10.97 12.06
CA ALA A 177 -6.16 12.37 12.47
C ALA A 177 -4.76 12.59 13.03
N ASP A 178 -4.19 13.77 12.83
CA ASP A 178 -2.91 14.19 13.40
C ASP A 178 -3.03 15.58 14.03
N ASP A 179 -2.08 15.94 14.89
CA ASP A 179 -1.88 17.30 15.43
C ASP A 179 -0.67 18.00 14.79
N GLY A 180 -0.35 17.60 13.56
CA GLY A 180 0.79 18.12 12.82
C GLY A 180 0.68 19.58 12.39
N ASN A 181 1.42 19.95 11.35
CA ASN A 181 1.47 21.33 10.85
C ASN A 181 0.18 21.78 10.12
N GLY A 182 -0.75 20.88 9.84
CA GLY A 182 -1.99 21.20 9.13
C GLY A 182 -1.80 21.53 7.65
N PHE A 183 -2.85 22.12 7.03
CA PHE A 183 -2.79 22.57 5.64
C PHE A 183 -1.97 23.85 5.52
N GLY A 184 -1.05 23.92 4.56
CA GLY A 184 -0.36 25.17 4.22
C GLY A 184 1.07 25.32 4.72
N SER A 185 1.66 24.30 5.33
CA SER A 185 3.06 24.33 5.79
C SER A 185 4.11 24.16 4.68
N GLY A 186 3.84 24.61 3.46
CA GLY A 186 4.84 24.74 2.38
C GLY A 186 5.37 23.43 1.79
N THR A 187 4.85 22.28 2.19
CA THR A 187 5.20 21.00 1.59
C THR A 187 4.43 20.84 0.27
N SER A 188 5.15 20.92 -0.84
CA SER A 188 4.68 20.65 -2.20
C SER A 188 4.34 19.19 -2.40
N GLY A 189 3.45 18.64 -1.55
CA GLY A 189 2.84 17.35 -1.81
C GLY A 189 2.01 17.47 -3.08
N THR A 190 2.31 16.66 -4.08
CA THR A 190 1.65 16.69 -5.38
C THR A 190 0.14 16.37 -5.32
N GLY A 191 -0.42 16.12 -4.13
CA GLY A 191 -1.82 15.74 -3.94
C GLY A 191 -2.21 14.41 -4.61
N ILE A 192 -1.23 13.74 -5.23
CA ILE A 192 -1.43 12.50 -6.00
C ILE A 192 -1.95 11.38 -5.09
N GLY A 193 -1.43 11.24 -3.88
CA GLY A 193 -1.85 10.20 -2.94
C GLY A 193 -3.35 10.29 -2.60
N LEU A 194 -3.82 11.47 -2.23
CA LEU A 194 -5.23 11.68 -1.87
C LEU A 194 -6.18 11.66 -3.07
N LYS A 195 -5.70 12.06 -4.25
CA LYS A 195 -6.44 11.89 -5.51
C LYS A 195 -6.62 10.40 -5.82
N ASN A 196 -5.57 9.62 -5.70
CA ASN A 196 -5.61 8.16 -5.89
C ASN A 196 -6.58 7.47 -4.92
N VAL A 197 -6.66 7.93 -3.65
CA VAL A 197 -7.65 7.44 -2.68
C VAL A 197 -9.07 7.64 -3.20
N ARG A 198 -9.41 8.83 -3.70
CA ARG A 198 -10.75 9.12 -4.24
C ARG A 198 -11.09 8.27 -5.46
N GLU A 199 -10.16 8.14 -6.39
CA GLU A 199 -10.35 7.36 -7.62
C GLU A 199 -10.53 5.87 -7.31
N ARG A 200 -9.73 5.32 -6.41
CA ARG A 200 -9.82 3.90 -6.01
C ARG A 200 -11.11 3.62 -5.23
N LEU A 201 -11.54 4.50 -4.34
CA LEU A 201 -12.84 4.38 -3.65
C LEU A 201 -14.00 4.38 -4.65
N LYS A 202 -13.94 5.28 -5.65
CA LYS A 202 -14.96 5.33 -6.70
C LYS A 202 -14.99 4.05 -7.54
N LEU A 203 -13.84 3.46 -7.85
CA LEU A 203 -13.75 2.20 -8.59
C LEU A 203 -14.27 1.01 -7.76
N ALA A 204 -13.93 0.94 -6.46
CA ALA A 204 -14.29 -0.19 -5.61
C ALA A 204 -15.74 -0.16 -5.12
N TYR A 205 -16.30 1.03 -4.89
CA TYR A 205 -17.62 1.19 -4.24
C TYR A 205 -18.61 2.08 -5.03
N GLY A 206 -18.21 2.60 -6.19
CA GLY A 206 -19.04 3.57 -6.91
C GLY A 206 -19.30 4.82 -6.06
N GLY A 207 -20.59 5.14 -5.85
CA GLY A 207 -21.01 6.24 -4.97
C GLY A 207 -21.27 5.85 -3.52
N ALA A 208 -21.11 4.57 -3.15
CA ALA A 208 -21.43 4.07 -1.80
C ALA A 208 -20.34 4.37 -0.76
N ALA A 209 -19.13 4.77 -1.18
CA ALA A 209 -18.05 5.17 -0.29
C ALA A 209 -17.76 6.67 -0.43
N THR A 210 -17.31 7.29 0.67
CA THR A 210 -16.92 8.70 0.68
C THR A 210 -15.53 8.90 1.27
N PHE A 211 -14.88 9.97 0.84
CA PHE A 211 -13.61 10.42 1.40
C PHE A 211 -13.71 11.90 1.72
N SER A 212 -13.36 12.26 2.94
CA SER A 212 -13.28 13.64 3.40
C SER A 212 -11.93 13.92 4.05
N ILE A 213 -11.50 15.16 3.96
CA ILE A 213 -10.31 15.66 4.64
C ILE A 213 -10.60 17.05 5.16
N VAL A 214 -10.35 17.27 6.45
CA VAL A 214 -10.67 18.51 7.16
C VAL A 214 -9.51 18.88 8.09
N THR A 215 -9.50 20.13 8.51
CA THR A 215 -8.58 20.60 9.56
C THR A 215 -8.92 19.92 10.88
N ASN A 216 -7.94 19.38 11.57
CA ASN A 216 -8.08 18.93 12.96
C ASN A 216 -7.80 20.11 13.89
N PHE A 217 -8.63 20.29 14.91
CA PHE A 217 -8.47 21.41 15.84
C PHE A 217 -7.64 20.99 17.07
N PRO A 218 -6.72 21.82 17.60
CA PRO A 218 -6.37 23.19 17.14
C PRO A 218 -5.41 23.22 15.95
N ASN A 219 -4.74 22.14 15.61
CA ASN A 219 -3.81 22.00 14.50
C ASN A 219 -3.88 20.59 13.92
N GLY A 220 -3.43 20.42 12.68
CA GLY A 220 -3.34 19.12 12.03
C GLY A 220 -4.43 18.86 11.00
N VAL A 221 -4.55 17.61 10.60
CA VAL A 221 -5.48 17.16 9.58
C VAL A 221 -6.23 15.91 10.07
N ALA A 222 -7.50 15.81 9.71
CA ALA A 222 -8.28 14.58 9.86
C ALA A 222 -8.79 14.13 8.49
N ALA A 223 -8.39 12.94 8.06
CA ALA A 223 -8.80 12.30 6.83
C ALA A 223 -9.68 11.09 7.15
N SER A 224 -10.86 11.04 6.55
CA SER A 224 -11.86 10.00 6.83
C SER A 224 -12.32 9.29 5.55
N ILE A 225 -12.42 7.98 5.63
CA ILE A 225 -13.00 7.11 4.60
C ILE A 225 -14.22 6.42 5.20
N SER A 226 -15.37 6.57 4.56
CA SER A 226 -16.60 5.85 4.94
C SER A 226 -16.90 4.82 3.86
N VAL A 227 -17.06 3.55 4.28
CA VAL A 227 -17.36 2.40 3.41
C VAL A 227 -18.57 1.65 3.95
N PRO A 228 -19.33 0.93 3.10
CA PRO A 228 -20.40 0.05 3.54
C PRO A 228 -19.86 -1.06 4.47
N ALA A 229 -20.52 -1.28 5.61
CA ALA A 229 -20.16 -2.32 6.58
C ALA A 229 -20.35 -3.75 6.02
N ALA A 230 -21.35 -3.94 5.16
CA ALA A 230 -21.55 -5.18 4.41
C ALA A 230 -20.95 -5.00 3.01
N GLY A 231 -20.15 -5.96 2.54
CA GLY A 231 -19.57 -5.92 1.20
C GLY A 231 -20.68 -5.88 0.15
N SER A 232 -21.09 -4.68 -0.25
CA SER A 232 -21.89 -4.50 -1.45
C SER A 232 -20.93 -4.62 -2.64
N GLN A 233 -20.67 -5.86 -3.06
CA GLN A 233 -20.25 -6.07 -4.43
C GLN A 233 -21.39 -5.56 -5.30
N SER A 234 -21.15 -4.47 -6.02
CA SER A 234 -22.01 -4.07 -7.12
C SER A 234 -21.99 -5.19 -8.15
N ALA A 235 -23.04 -6.02 -8.11
CA ALA A 235 -23.41 -6.86 -9.24
C ALA A 235 -23.70 -5.92 -10.42
N SER A 236 -22.91 -6.01 -11.46
CA SER A 236 -23.22 -5.53 -12.81
C SER A 236 -22.82 -6.59 -13.79
#